data_88f921e2322f5bbc5a3ae2223aff06e7
#
_entry.id   88f921e2322f5bbc5a3ae2223aff06e7
#
_cell.length_a   1.000
_cell.length_b   1.000
_cell.length_c   1.000
_cell.angle_alpha   90.00
_cell.angle_beta   90.00
_cell.angle_gamma   90.00
#
_symmetry.space_group_name_H-M   'P 1'
#
loop_
_entity.id
_entity.type
_entity.pdbx_description
1 polymer ?
#
loop_
_entity_poly.entity_id
_entity_poly.type
_entity_poly.pdbx_seq_one_letter_code
_entity_poly.pdbx_strand_id
1 'polypeptide(L)'
;FWNRISNIDRIPFNSQVLQKKYPYNLIFQTYNEMQLSSEVSMGEADKSYAVGQKDAPMLYQYWVFITLFNHLREKYHDRYITNDWISYDGKNLTFTLIEGRKSFAKFEVNENTELHLLYNKTYNKSHSIWQGRSYSHELKPDISLELFHKGNLVAIIHFDAKYRLPINGSDKPDDINKMHAYKDGIMGTVG
;
A
#
# COMPACT_ATOMS: atom_id res chain seq x y z
N PHE A 1 -17.33 41.89 5.64
CA PHE A 1 -18.44 41.01 5.27
C PHE A 1 -18.39 39.71 6.08
N TRP A 2 -17.27 39.03 6.11
CA TRP A 2 -17.11 37.74 6.76
C TRP A 2 -17.28 37.76 8.30
N ASN A 3 -16.96 38.86 8.95
CA ASN A 3 -17.12 39.05 10.41
C ASN A 3 -18.58 39.14 10.90
N ARG A 4 -19.57 39.09 9.96
CA ARG A 4 -21.01 39.11 10.27
C ARG A 4 -21.66 37.75 10.08
N ILE A 5 -20.91 36.74 9.68
CA ILE A 5 -21.43 35.37 9.45
C ILE A 5 -21.14 34.57 10.71
N SER A 6 -22.19 34.17 11.41
CA SER A 6 -22.05 33.25 12.55
C SER A 6 -21.86 31.81 12.05
N ASN A 7 -21.16 30.99 12.81
CA ASN A 7 -21.10 29.56 12.55
C ASN A 7 -22.50 28.96 12.66
N ILE A 8 -22.86 28.11 11.71
CA ILE A 8 -24.11 27.37 11.72
C ILE A 8 -23.85 26.03 12.41
N ASP A 9 -24.40 25.86 13.62
CA ASP A 9 -24.24 24.61 14.39
C ASP A 9 -25.11 23.47 13.82
N ARG A 10 -26.17 23.81 13.08
CA ARG A 10 -27.07 22.83 12.43
C ARG A 10 -27.59 23.39 11.11
N ILE A 11 -27.50 22.58 10.05
CA ILE A 11 -28.07 22.94 8.75
C ILE A 11 -29.57 22.79 8.81
N PRO A 12 -30.33 23.80 8.39
CA PRO A 12 -31.80 23.74 8.38
C PRO A 12 -32.27 22.85 7.22
N PHE A 13 -32.51 21.57 7.49
CA PHE A 13 -32.94 20.58 6.48
C PHE A 13 -34.29 20.90 5.84
N ASN A 14 -35.12 21.69 6.49
CA ASN A 14 -36.43 22.14 5.99
C ASN A 14 -36.36 23.42 5.14
N SER A 15 -35.18 23.95 4.86
CA SER A 15 -35.01 25.16 4.04
C SER A 15 -35.40 24.90 2.58
N GLN A 16 -36.45 25.55 2.10
CA GLN A 16 -36.87 25.48 0.70
C GLN A 16 -35.81 26.02 -0.27
N VAL A 17 -34.96 26.94 0.16
CA VAL A 17 -33.88 27.50 -0.64
C VAL A 17 -32.82 26.43 -0.89
N LEU A 18 -32.43 25.68 0.14
CA LEU A 18 -31.43 24.60 0.03
C LEU A 18 -31.96 23.41 -0.77
N GLN A 19 -33.27 23.14 -0.68
CA GLN A 19 -33.90 22.01 -1.38
C GLN A 19 -34.22 22.28 -2.84
N LYS A 20 -34.62 23.51 -3.21
CA LYS A 20 -35.23 23.81 -4.52
C LYS A 20 -34.39 24.71 -5.41
N LYS A 21 -33.51 25.56 -4.88
CA LYS A 21 -32.73 26.51 -5.69
C LYS A 21 -31.38 25.92 -6.13
N TYR A 22 -31.21 25.81 -7.45
CA TYR A 22 -29.91 25.56 -8.04
C TYR A 22 -29.00 26.80 -7.91
N PRO A 23 -27.71 26.69 -7.50
CA PRO A 23 -26.90 25.46 -7.20
C PRO A 23 -26.97 25.01 -5.73
N TYR A 24 -27.74 25.64 -4.84
CA TYR A 24 -27.80 25.31 -3.42
C TYR A 24 -28.28 23.87 -3.15
N ASN A 25 -29.22 23.40 -3.97
CA ASN A 25 -29.69 22.02 -3.86
C ASN A 25 -28.61 21.00 -4.18
N LEU A 26 -27.70 21.29 -5.10
CA LEU A 26 -26.60 20.42 -5.43
C LEU A 26 -25.60 20.30 -4.25
N ILE A 27 -25.24 21.44 -3.66
CA ILE A 27 -24.36 21.47 -2.47
C ILE A 27 -25.02 20.75 -1.30
N PHE A 28 -26.35 20.96 -1.12
CA PHE A 28 -27.10 20.34 -0.05
C PHE A 28 -27.24 18.81 -0.23
N GLN A 29 -27.44 18.33 -1.45
CA GLN A 29 -27.42 16.89 -1.77
C GLN A 29 -26.06 16.27 -1.52
N THR A 30 -24.98 16.88 -2.02
CA THR A 30 -23.60 16.39 -1.78
C THR A 30 -23.27 16.35 -0.29
N TYR A 31 -23.69 17.36 0.48
CA TYR A 31 -23.52 17.36 1.93
C TYR A 31 -24.30 16.22 2.60
N ASN A 32 -25.54 15.98 2.21
CA ASN A 32 -26.35 14.89 2.74
C ASN A 32 -25.77 13.52 2.38
N GLU A 33 -25.28 13.34 1.16
CA GLU A 33 -24.61 12.11 0.74
C GLU A 33 -23.32 11.86 1.54
N MET A 34 -22.52 12.91 1.78
CA MET A 34 -21.35 12.84 2.63
C MET A 34 -21.71 12.52 4.09
N GLN A 35 -22.78 13.11 4.60
CA GLN A 35 -23.24 12.87 5.96
C GLN A 35 -23.84 11.48 6.13
N LEU A 36 -24.66 11.01 5.17
CA LEU A 36 -25.16 9.63 5.16
C LEU A 36 -24.03 8.61 5.06
N SER A 37 -23.02 8.84 4.23
CA SER A 37 -21.87 7.97 4.14
C SER A 37 -21.03 7.98 5.43
N SER A 38 -20.98 9.10 6.15
CA SER A 38 -20.33 9.18 7.47
C SER A 38 -21.20 8.59 8.59
N GLU A 39 -22.53 8.69 8.52
CA GLU A 39 -23.48 8.12 9.51
C GLU A 39 -23.68 6.60 9.34
N VAL A 40 -23.69 6.09 8.12
CA VAL A 40 -23.61 4.63 7.85
C VAL A 40 -22.30 4.08 8.39
N SER A 41 -21.23 4.88 8.33
CA SER A 41 -19.95 4.59 9.01
C SER A 41 -20.05 4.68 10.54
N MET A 42 -20.89 5.54 11.11
CA MET A 42 -20.99 5.77 12.56
C MET A 42 -21.96 4.83 13.31
N GLY A 43 -22.94 4.22 12.67
CA GLY A 43 -23.80 3.18 13.27
C GLY A 43 -23.08 1.84 13.46
N GLU A 44 -22.01 1.61 12.69
CA GLU A 44 -21.02 0.56 12.86
C GLU A 44 -19.66 1.11 13.30
N ALA A 45 -19.61 2.33 13.83
CA ALA A 45 -18.39 3.11 14.05
C ALA A 45 -17.36 2.40 14.93
N ASP A 46 -17.78 1.65 15.93
CA ASP A 46 -16.83 0.85 16.73
C ASP A 46 -16.23 -0.32 15.94
N LYS A 47 -16.99 -0.92 15.02
CA LYS A 47 -16.47 -1.97 14.13
C LYS A 47 -15.72 -1.39 12.95
N SER A 48 -16.21 -0.29 12.37
CA SER A 48 -15.58 0.41 11.24
C SER A 48 -14.29 1.12 11.64
N TYR A 49 -14.23 1.71 12.84
CA TYR A 49 -12.99 2.29 13.37
C TYR A 49 -11.92 1.21 13.63
N ALA A 50 -12.35 0.05 14.15
CA ALA A 50 -11.47 -1.10 14.33
C ALA A 50 -11.04 -1.74 12.99
N VAL A 51 -11.90 -1.73 11.96
CA VAL A 51 -11.59 -2.16 10.59
C VAL A 51 -10.62 -1.16 9.96
N GLY A 52 -10.90 0.14 9.99
CA GLY A 52 -10.00 1.17 9.44
C GLY A 52 -8.61 1.19 10.09
N GLN A 53 -8.50 0.89 11.39
CA GLN A 53 -7.20 0.74 12.04
C GLN A 53 -6.45 -0.54 11.65
N LYS A 54 -7.19 -1.62 11.30
CA LYS A 54 -6.57 -2.86 10.79
C LYS A 54 -6.04 -2.70 9.37
N ASP A 55 -6.70 -1.89 8.57
CA ASP A 55 -6.36 -1.70 7.15
C ASP A 55 -5.26 -0.64 6.95
N ALA A 56 -5.06 0.29 7.89
CA ALA A 56 -4.05 1.33 7.79
C ALA A 56 -2.61 0.80 7.56
N PRO A 57 -2.13 -0.25 8.26
CA PRO A 57 -0.83 -0.86 7.98
C PRO A 57 -0.74 -1.43 6.56
N MET A 58 -1.81 -2.05 6.06
CA MET A 58 -1.86 -2.61 4.70
C MET A 58 -1.86 -1.49 3.64
N LEU A 59 -2.64 -0.45 3.84
CA LEU A 59 -2.65 0.73 2.96
C LEU A 59 -1.28 1.42 2.93
N TYR A 60 -0.57 1.44 4.05
CA TYR A 60 0.78 1.96 4.12
C TYR A 60 1.77 1.10 3.31
N GLN A 61 1.66 -0.23 3.36
CA GLN A 61 2.45 -1.13 2.52
C GLN A 61 2.19 -0.86 1.03
N TYR A 62 0.91 -0.67 0.63
CA TYR A 62 0.55 -0.32 -0.73
C TYR A 62 1.16 1.01 -1.16
N TRP A 63 1.08 2.02 -0.30
CA TRP A 63 1.66 3.33 -0.56
C TRP A 63 3.18 3.25 -0.75
N VAL A 64 3.90 2.52 0.10
CA VAL A 64 5.34 2.31 -0.03
C VAL A 64 5.68 1.62 -1.34
N PHE A 65 4.95 0.55 -1.70
CA PHE A 65 5.15 -0.17 -2.96
C PHE A 65 4.94 0.74 -4.19
N ILE A 66 3.85 1.49 -4.22
CA ILE A 66 3.53 2.41 -5.31
C ILE A 66 4.55 3.54 -5.40
N THR A 67 5.02 4.05 -4.27
CA THR A 67 6.07 5.09 -4.21
C THR A 67 7.38 4.58 -4.78
N LEU A 68 7.81 3.38 -4.40
CA LEU A 68 9.01 2.74 -4.96
C LEU A 68 8.86 2.48 -6.46
N PHE A 69 7.71 2.00 -6.91
CA PHE A 69 7.42 1.81 -8.32
C PHE A 69 7.54 3.12 -9.10
N ASN A 70 6.91 4.19 -8.63
CA ASN A 70 6.95 5.49 -9.30
C ASN A 70 8.37 6.04 -9.38
N HIS A 71 9.15 5.91 -8.30
CA HIS A 71 10.55 6.33 -8.28
C HIS A 71 11.41 5.55 -9.30
N LEU A 72 11.22 4.24 -9.38
CA LEU A 72 11.92 3.41 -10.37
C LEU A 72 11.47 3.73 -11.79
N ARG A 73 10.17 3.96 -12.02
CA ARG A 73 9.63 4.37 -13.32
C ARG A 73 10.24 5.67 -13.82
N GLU A 74 10.33 6.66 -12.96
CA GLU A 74 10.99 7.94 -13.28
C GLU A 74 12.47 7.76 -13.61
N LYS A 75 13.17 6.91 -12.83
CA LYS A 75 14.60 6.64 -13.02
C LYS A 75 14.91 5.89 -14.31
N TYR A 76 14.07 4.93 -14.70
CA TYR A 76 14.30 4.08 -15.87
C TYR A 76 13.48 4.47 -17.11
N HIS A 77 12.83 5.65 -17.11
CA HIS A 77 12.20 6.28 -18.27
C HIS A 77 11.32 5.32 -19.11
N ASP A 78 10.26 4.82 -18.48
CA ASP A 78 9.25 3.96 -19.11
C ASP A 78 9.75 2.62 -19.74
N ARG A 79 11.00 2.23 -19.51
CA ARG A 79 11.51 0.91 -19.83
C ARG A 79 11.12 -0.11 -18.75
N TYR A 80 9.83 -0.38 -18.66
CA TYR A 80 9.29 -1.33 -17.70
C TYR A 80 8.13 -2.15 -18.26
N ILE A 81 7.94 -3.33 -17.69
CA ILE A 81 6.80 -4.21 -17.92
C ILE A 81 6.13 -4.45 -16.58
N THR A 82 4.81 -4.29 -16.53
CA THR A 82 4.00 -4.60 -15.34
C THR A 82 2.94 -5.62 -15.69
N ASN A 83 2.55 -6.41 -14.70
CA ASN A 83 1.32 -7.20 -14.75
C ASN A 83 0.18 -6.39 -14.12
N ASP A 84 -1.04 -6.89 -14.26
CA ASP A 84 -2.20 -6.38 -13.53
C ASP A 84 -2.03 -6.72 -12.04
N TRP A 85 -1.54 -5.75 -11.28
CA TRP A 85 -1.20 -5.90 -9.85
C TRP A 85 -2.28 -5.41 -8.91
N ILE A 86 -3.34 -4.78 -9.46
CA ILE A 86 -4.49 -4.34 -8.70
C ILE A 86 -5.67 -5.23 -9.04
N SER A 87 -6.23 -5.89 -8.02
CA SER A 87 -7.51 -6.56 -8.11
C SER A 87 -8.60 -5.65 -7.58
N TYR A 88 -9.70 -5.55 -8.33
CA TYR A 88 -10.88 -4.80 -7.92
C TYR A 88 -12.05 -5.75 -7.67
N ASP A 89 -12.57 -5.71 -6.45
CA ASP A 89 -13.83 -6.37 -6.11
C ASP A 89 -14.99 -5.38 -6.19
N GLY A 90 -15.75 -5.48 -7.28
CA GLY A 90 -16.89 -4.60 -7.53
C GLY A 90 -18.07 -4.78 -6.57
N LYS A 91 -18.13 -5.89 -5.81
CA LYS A 91 -19.19 -6.13 -4.82
C LYS A 91 -18.92 -5.37 -3.52
N ASN A 92 -17.67 -5.40 -3.08
CA ASN A 92 -17.23 -4.76 -1.83
C ASN A 92 -16.56 -3.40 -2.07
N LEU A 93 -16.45 -2.96 -3.33
CA LEU A 93 -15.76 -1.71 -3.73
C LEU A 93 -14.32 -1.62 -3.17
N THR A 94 -13.63 -2.76 -3.10
CA THR A 94 -12.27 -2.85 -2.54
C THR A 94 -11.23 -3.04 -3.63
N PHE A 95 -10.08 -2.36 -3.44
CA PHE A 95 -8.89 -2.54 -4.26
C PHE A 95 -7.83 -3.25 -3.44
N THR A 96 -7.26 -4.32 -3.99
CA THR A 96 -6.16 -5.06 -3.33
C THR A 96 -4.99 -5.22 -4.29
N LEU A 97 -3.77 -5.12 -3.77
CA LEU A 97 -2.59 -5.54 -4.51
C LEU A 97 -2.52 -7.06 -4.52
N ILE A 98 -2.33 -7.63 -5.71
CA ILE A 98 -2.17 -9.08 -5.86
C ILE A 98 -0.78 -9.44 -5.33
N GLU A 99 -0.67 -10.49 -4.53
CA GLU A 99 0.59 -10.89 -3.89
C GLU A 99 1.49 -11.75 -4.79
N GLY A 100 2.78 -11.72 -4.50
CA GLY A 100 3.77 -12.60 -5.07
C GLY A 100 4.21 -12.25 -6.48
N ARG A 101 4.55 -13.28 -7.27
CA ARG A 101 5.03 -13.11 -8.66
C ARG A 101 3.99 -12.54 -9.62
N LYS A 102 2.73 -12.46 -9.24
CA LYS A 102 1.66 -11.85 -10.04
C LYS A 102 1.65 -10.33 -9.91
N SER A 103 2.21 -9.78 -8.84
CA SER A 103 2.37 -8.35 -8.60
C SER A 103 3.82 -7.97 -8.75
N PHE A 104 4.29 -7.84 -9.98
CA PHE A 104 5.65 -7.42 -10.22
C PHE A 104 5.75 -6.32 -11.26
N ALA A 105 6.75 -5.47 -11.09
CA ALA A 105 7.20 -4.55 -12.11
C ALA A 105 8.65 -4.89 -12.47
N LYS A 106 8.90 -5.12 -13.74
CA LYS A 106 10.22 -5.39 -14.29
C LYS A 106 10.73 -4.12 -14.96
N PHE A 107 11.89 -3.65 -14.57
CA PHE A 107 12.59 -2.50 -15.15
C PHE A 107 13.84 -2.96 -15.87
N GLU A 108 14.06 -2.48 -17.07
CA GLU A 108 15.28 -2.74 -17.83
C GLU A 108 16.33 -1.67 -17.48
N VAL A 109 17.35 -2.08 -16.71
CA VAL A 109 18.47 -1.20 -16.34
C VAL A 109 19.42 -1.01 -17.54
N ASN A 110 19.76 -2.12 -18.22
CA ASN A 110 20.50 -2.17 -19.47
C ASN A 110 20.21 -3.50 -20.19
N GLU A 111 20.87 -3.76 -21.35
CA GLU A 111 20.63 -4.93 -22.19
C GLU A 111 20.74 -6.29 -21.47
N ASN A 112 21.53 -6.35 -20.39
CA ASN A 112 21.76 -7.60 -19.66
C ASN A 112 21.29 -7.56 -18.21
N THR A 113 20.71 -6.44 -17.76
CA THR A 113 20.37 -6.24 -16.34
C THR A 113 18.94 -5.79 -16.17
N GLU A 114 18.23 -6.50 -15.33
CA GLU A 114 16.83 -6.26 -15.00
C GLU A 114 16.65 -6.09 -13.50
N LEU A 115 15.69 -5.26 -13.11
CA LEU A 115 15.31 -5.03 -11.74
C LEU A 115 13.83 -5.38 -11.57
N HIS A 116 13.51 -6.27 -10.67
CA HIS A 116 12.14 -6.73 -10.41
C HIS A 116 11.68 -6.22 -9.05
N LEU A 117 10.62 -5.44 -9.02
CA LEU A 117 9.94 -4.99 -7.82
C LEU A 117 8.75 -5.92 -7.56
N LEU A 118 8.67 -6.53 -6.38
CA LEU A 118 7.66 -7.52 -6.01
C LEU A 118 7.00 -7.16 -4.67
N TYR A 119 5.68 -7.34 -4.60
CA TYR A 119 4.90 -7.16 -3.39
C TYR A 119 4.59 -8.51 -2.74
N ASN A 120 4.85 -8.65 -1.44
CA ASN A 120 4.53 -9.84 -0.63
C ASN A 120 4.97 -11.17 -1.28
N LYS A 121 6.16 -11.20 -1.86
CA LYS A 121 6.71 -12.43 -2.45
C LYS A 121 7.09 -13.42 -1.35
N THR A 122 6.63 -14.66 -1.52
CA THR A 122 7.01 -15.76 -0.65
C THR A 122 8.30 -16.42 -1.12
N TYR A 123 9.28 -16.50 -0.22
CA TYR A 123 10.54 -17.22 -0.40
C TYR A 123 10.44 -18.57 0.32
N ASN A 124 10.13 -19.61 -0.46
CA ASN A 124 9.93 -20.96 0.07
C ASN A 124 11.24 -21.58 0.52
N LYS A 125 11.16 -22.43 1.56
CA LYS A 125 12.26 -23.25 2.00
C LYS A 125 12.75 -24.15 0.87
N SER A 126 14.05 -24.25 0.69
CA SER A 126 14.69 -25.17 -0.24
C SER A 126 15.99 -25.69 0.36
N HIS A 127 16.27 -26.95 0.14
CA HIS A 127 17.56 -27.56 0.51
C HIS A 127 18.67 -27.27 -0.50
N SER A 128 18.32 -26.72 -1.67
CA SER A 128 19.28 -26.28 -2.67
C SER A 128 19.73 -24.84 -2.40
N ILE A 129 21.03 -24.58 -2.56
CA ILE A 129 21.67 -23.26 -2.37
C ILE A 129 21.39 -22.28 -3.52
N TRP A 130 20.18 -22.31 -4.08
CA TRP A 130 19.82 -21.39 -5.14
C TRP A 130 19.41 -20.03 -4.57
N GLN A 131 19.92 -18.97 -5.19
CA GLN A 131 19.50 -17.61 -4.87
C GLN A 131 17.97 -17.45 -4.99
N GLY A 132 17.39 -16.61 -4.13
CA GLY A 132 15.96 -16.40 -4.08
C GLY A 132 15.16 -17.54 -3.43
N ARG A 133 15.80 -18.31 -2.56
CA ARG A 133 15.20 -19.34 -1.70
C ARG A 133 15.56 -19.11 -0.25
N SER A 134 14.66 -19.51 0.64
CA SER A 134 14.97 -19.55 2.07
C SER A 134 15.61 -20.87 2.45
N TYR A 135 16.66 -20.84 3.27
CA TYR A 135 17.31 -22.06 3.77
C TYR A 135 16.64 -22.60 5.06
N SER A 136 15.91 -21.76 5.80
CA SER A 136 15.38 -22.13 7.12
C SER A 136 13.90 -22.48 7.06
N HIS A 137 13.06 -21.52 6.78
CA HIS A 137 11.60 -21.64 6.71
C HIS A 137 11.07 -20.67 5.65
N GLU A 138 9.76 -20.71 5.41
CA GLU A 138 9.11 -19.74 4.52
C GLU A 138 9.24 -18.32 5.08
N LEU A 139 9.71 -17.40 4.23
CA LEU A 139 9.85 -15.99 4.55
C LEU A 139 9.08 -15.14 3.53
N LYS A 140 8.38 -14.12 4.03
CA LYS A 140 7.52 -13.26 3.20
C LYS A 140 7.76 -11.78 3.57
N PRO A 141 8.77 -11.13 2.97
CA PRO A 141 8.97 -9.68 3.09
C PRO A 141 7.82 -8.91 2.44
N ASP A 142 7.50 -7.72 2.97
CA ASP A 142 6.44 -6.88 2.42
C ASP A 142 6.75 -6.45 0.98
N ILE A 143 8.00 -6.04 0.71
CA ILE A 143 8.45 -5.65 -0.62
C ILE A 143 9.84 -6.22 -0.86
N SER A 144 10.10 -6.71 -2.07
CA SER A 144 11.41 -7.20 -2.50
C SER A 144 11.82 -6.57 -3.82
N LEU A 145 13.08 -6.20 -3.92
CA LEU A 145 13.72 -5.71 -5.12
C LEU A 145 14.80 -6.70 -5.54
N GLU A 146 14.59 -7.40 -6.64
CA GLU A 146 15.47 -8.44 -7.16
C GLU A 146 16.25 -7.94 -8.37
N LEU A 147 17.57 -8.03 -8.33
CA LEU A 147 18.44 -7.67 -9.45
C LEU A 147 18.86 -8.94 -10.21
N PHE A 148 18.58 -8.94 -11.51
CA PHE A 148 19.00 -9.99 -12.43
C PHE A 148 20.08 -9.47 -13.38
N HIS A 149 21.11 -10.28 -13.61
CA HIS A 149 22.11 -10.03 -14.63
C HIS A 149 22.27 -11.26 -15.53
N LYS A 150 22.08 -11.07 -16.85
CA LYS A 150 22.05 -12.15 -17.85
C LYS A 150 21.12 -13.30 -17.44
N GLY A 151 19.91 -12.95 -16.92
CA GLY A 151 18.91 -13.91 -16.48
C GLY A 151 19.16 -14.57 -15.12
N ASN A 152 20.31 -14.34 -14.48
CA ASN A 152 20.61 -14.87 -13.16
C ASN A 152 20.32 -13.84 -12.07
N LEU A 153 19.66 -14.27 -11.00
CA LEU A 153 19.45 -13.45 -9.82
C LEU A 153 20.80 -13.23 -9.11
N VAL A 154 21.19 -11.97 -8.97
CA VAL A 154 22.52 -11.60 -8.38
C VAL A 154 22.40 -10.91 -7.03
N ALA A 155 21.30 -10.22 -6.76
CA ALA A 155 21.10 -9.54 -5.50
C ALA A 155 19.61 -9.36 -5.18
N ILE A 156 19.27 -9.32 -3.89
CA ILE A 156 17.93 -9.03 -3.39
C ILE A 156 18.06 -7.99 -2.28
N ILE A 157 17.16 -7.00 -2.30
CA ILE A 157 16.95 -6.05 -1.22
C ILE A 157 15.50 -6.19 -0.73
N HIS A 158 15.32 -6.24 0.59
CA HIS A 158 14.01 -6.31 1.21
C HIS A 158 13.65 -5.00 1.90
N PHE A 159 12.36 -4.66 1.85
CA PHE A 159 11.78 -3.54 2.59
C PHE A 159 10.62 -4.07 3.41
N ASP A 160 10.54 -3.63 4.66
CA ASP A 160 9.47 -3.94 5.59
C ASP A 160 8.75 -2.63 5.93
N ALA A 161 7.51 -2.50 5.46
CA ALA A 161 6.73 -1.26 5.59
C ALA A 161 6.04 -1.24 6.96
N LYS A 162 6.53 -0.40 7.87
CA LYS A 162 5.99 -0.28 9.23
C LYS A 162 5.14 0.97 9.39
N TYR A 163 3.83 0.81 9.54
CA TYR A 163 2.91 1.87 9.92
C TYR A 163 2.93 2.04 11.44
N ARG A 164 3.95 2.75 11.95
CA ARG A 164 4.08 3.06 13.38
C ARG A 164 4.74 4.41 13.56
N LEU A 165 4.22 5.19 14.51
CA LEU A 165 4.97 6.31 15.06
C LEU A 165 5.88 5.77 16.16
N PRO A 166 7.19 6.12 16.18
CA PRO A 166 8.06 5.72 17.28
C PRO A 166 7.57 6.39 18.56
N ILE A 167 7.00 5.59 19.46
CA ILE A 167 6.75 6.03 20.83
C ILE A 167 8.11 5.96 21.53
N ASN A 168 8.66 7.13 21.89
CA ASN A 168 9.97 7.31 22.54
C ASN A 168 11.22 7.07 21.68
N GLY A 169 11.14 7.16 20.33
CA GLY A 169 12.31 7.25 19.46
C GLY A 169 13.16 5.98 19.34
N SER A 170 12.68 4.82 19.81
CA SER A 170 13.38 3.54 19.68
C SER A 170 12.65 2.59 18.76
N ASP A 171 13.39 2.02 17.79
CA ASP A 171 12.90 0.91 16.99
C ASP A 171 12.65 -0.30 17.90
N LYS A 172 11.57 -1.05 17.60
CA LYS A 172 11.34 -2.29 18.35
C LYS A 172 12.37 -3.34 17.91
N PRO A 173 13.02 -4.04 18.85
CA PRO A 173 13.98 -5.10 18.54
C PRO A 173 13.42 -6.16 17.57
N ASP A 174 12.13 -6.45 17.65
CA ASP A 174 11.46 -7.42 16.77
C ASP A 174 11.45 -7.00 15.28
N ASP A 175 11.36 -5.71 15.00
CA ASP A 175 11.36 -5.21 13.61
C ASP A 175 12.78 -5.34 13.01
N ILE A 176 13.80 -5.05 13.80
CA ILE A 176 15.21 -5.25 13.41
C ILE A 176 15.51 -6.73 13.24
N ASN A 177 15.08 -7.59 14.17
CA ASN A 177 15.25 -9.03 14.10
C ASN A 177 14.59 -9.63 12.85
N LYS A 178 13.43 -9.12 12.44
CA LYS A 178 12.74 -9.55 11.23
C LYS A 178 13.56 -9.23 9.98
N MET A 179 14.17 -8.03 9.91
CA MET A 179 15.07 -7.66 8.80
C MET A 179 16.34 -8.52 8.77
N HIS A 180 16.94 -8.83 9.93
CA HIS A 180 18.04 -9.77 10.03
C HIS A 180 17.62 -11.17 9.56
N ALA A 181 16.43 -11.64 9.95
CA ALA A 181 15.92 -12.93 9.50
C ALA A 181 15.76 -12.99 7.96
N TYR A 182 15.33 -11.91 7.32
CA TYR A 182 15.27 -11.85 5.85
C TYR A 182 16.65 -11.85 5.23
N LYS A 183 17.58 -11.03 5.76
CA LYS A 183 18.96 -10.93 5.27
C LYS A 183 19.68 -12.26 5.38
N ASP A 184 19.60 -12.89 6.53
CA ASP A 184 20.31 -14.15 6.81
C ASP A 184 19.57 -15.36 6.24
N GLY A 185 18.23 -15.32 6.16
CA GLY A 185 17.38 -16.45 5.78
C GLY A 185 17.14 -16.59 4.28
N ILE A 186 17.26 -15.54 3.48
CA ILE A 186 17.00 -15.57 2.04
C ILE A 186 18.29 -15.46 1.26
N MET A 187 18.60 -16.49 0.49
CA MET A 187 19.83 -16.56 -0.31
C MET A 187 19.89 -15.48 -1.39
N GLY A 188 20.94 -14.69 -1.41
CA GLY A 188 21.15 -13.59 -2.35
C GLY A 188 20.76 -12.23 -1.81
N THR A 189 20.31 -12.14 -0.56
CA THR A 189 20.00 -10.84 0.07
C THR A 189 21.29 -10.10 0.40
N VAL A 190 21.33 -8.81 0.03
CA VAL A 190 22.50 -7.92 0.22
C VAL A 190 22.21 -6.77 1.19
N GLY A 191 20.96 -6.52 1.55
CA GLY A 191 20.57 -5.45 2.48
C GLY A 191 19.12 -5.51 2.89
#